data_705e7402f566da03a8c079bb127d20ee
#
_entry.id   705e7402f566da03a8c079bb127d20ee
#
_cell.length_a   1.000
_cell.length_b   1.000
_cell.length_c   1.000
_cell.angle_alpha   90.00
_cell.angle_beta   90.00
_cell.angle_gamma   90.00
#
_symmetry.space_group_name_H-M   'P 1'
#
loop_
_entity.id
_entity.type
_entity.pdbx_description
1 polymer ?
#
loop_
_entity_poly.entity_id
_entity_poly.type
_entity_poly.pdbx_seq_one_letter_code
_entity_poly.pdbx_strand_id
1 'polypeptide(L)'
;MNLKELIERYQRFLITSHTSPDGDALGSCLGLDQWLQEQGKQSAIILSELPQREFPLPGLDRILSLPPWRNNFALFVLDSSEPERIGNDLAGMSSYIVNIDHHPTNCLFGDWQVVDAGASSTAEILTTMISREFTISRSCAQCFYYGILADTGGFRFGNTSARALKAASLLVDCGAQPEMAAKSFFSTLSSFDLKLLGQALLQQVYEEPIAWTILPFWSGISASIDTDFIMNIWRQWSVPSIYILFKEIEPGLYKVSMRSDGSIDLSAIAQQFGGGGHKAASGCTMQGSWIEVRSRLVDAIRRAIQDGKRIS
;
A
#
# COMPACT_ATOMS: atom_id res chain seq x y z
N MET A 1 5.21 1.45 -29.39
CA MET A 1 6.31 0.58 -28.92
C MET A 1 5.70 -0.54 -28.10
N ASN A 2 6.23 -1.76 -28.17
CA ASN A 2 5.86 -2.87 -27.29
C ASN A 2 7.07 -3.27 -26.44
N LEU A 3 6.87 -4.20 -25.49
CA LEU A 3 7.92 -4.60 -24.54
C LEU A 3 9.13 -5.23 -25.25
N LYS A 4 8.90 -6.03 -26.27
CA LYS A 4 9.94 -6.67 -27.08
C LYS A 4 10.82 -5.63 -27.80
N GLU A 5 10.20 -4.68 -28.50
CA GLU A 5 10.93 -3.58 -29.17
C GLU A 5 11.76 -2.76 -28.17
N LEU A 6 11.23 -2.53 -26.96
CA LEU A 6 11.94 -1.79 -25.92
C LEU A 6 13.20 -2.52 -25.46
N ILE A 7 13.10 -3.82 -25.15
CA ILE A 7 14.27 -4.60 -24.70
C ILE A 7 15.28 -4.85 -25.82
N GLU A 8 14.86 -4.85 -27.08
CA GLU A 8 15.78 -4.90 -28.20
C GLU A 8 16.58 -3.59 -28.39
N ARG A 9 15.92 -2.45 -28.10
CA ARG A 9 16.50 -1.11 -28.24
C ARG A 9 17.48 -0.74 -27.13
N TYR A 10 17.19 -1.14 -25.87
CA TYR A 10 18.00 -0.77 -24.72
C TYR A 10 18.70 -1.98 -24.10
N GLN A 11 19.91 -1.76 -23.58
CA GLN A 11 20.67 -2.78 -22.87
C GLN A 11 20.65 -2.57 -21.36
N ARG A 12 20.35 -1.33 -20.91
CA ARG A 12 20.34 -0.94 -19.50
C ARG A 12 18.98 -0.39 -19.10
N PHE A 13 18.52 -0.79 -17.93
CA PHE A 13 17.22 -0.40 -17.39
C PHE A 13 17.35 0.01 -15.91
N LEU A 14 16.89 1.20 -15.57
CA LEU A 14 16.59 1.54 -14.20
C LEU A 14 15.12 1.29 -13.94
N ILE A 15 14.81 0.84 -12.74
CA ILE A 15 13.45 0.56 -12.29
C ILE A 15 13.23 1.34 -11.00
N THR A 16 12.12 2.05 -10.91
CA THR A 16 11.74 2.82 -9.72
C THR A 16 10.23 2.76 -9.53
N SER A 17 9.78 3.22 -8.37
CA SER A 17 8.38 3.36 -8.01
C SER A 17 8.17 4.64 -7.20
N HIS A 18 6.96 4.80 -6.64
CA HIS A 18 6.63 5.93 -5.78
C HIS A 18 7.42 5.93 -4.45
N THR A 19 7.51 7.09 -3.81
CA THR A 19 7.99 7.22 -2.42
C THR A 19 7.13 6.37 -1.50
N SER A 20 7.74 5.75 -0.47
CA SER A 20 7.07 4.84 0.46
C SER A 20 6.44 3.62 -0.26
N PRO A 21 7.25 2.82 -0.98
CA PRO A 21 6.78 1.72 -1.80
C PRO A 21 6.02 0.68 -0.98
N ASP A 22 4.87 0.27 -1.47
CA ASP A 22 4.04 -0.79 -0.90
C ASP A 22 4.35 -2.16 -1.49
N GLY A 23 3.48 -3.14 -1.25
CA GLY A 23 3.68 -4.51 -1.72
C GLY A 23 3.59 -4.66 -3.23
N ASP A 24 2.74 -3.87 -3.92
CA ASP A 24 2.65 -3.92 -5.39
C ASP A 24 3.85 -3.23 -6.03
N ALA A 25 4.20 -2.04 -5.57
CA ALA A 25 5.40 -1.33 -6.01
C ALA A 25 6.66 -2.22 -5.90
N LEU A 26 6.85 -2.87 -4.74
CA LEU A 26 7.98 -3.73 -4.48
C LEU A 26 7.96 -5.01 -5.35
N GLY A 27 6.82 -5.70 -5.37
CA GLY A 27 6.66 -6.92 -6.16
C GLY A 27 6.83 -6.67 -7.65
N SER A 28 6.31 -5.56 -8.16
CA SER A 28 6.45 -5.14 -9.54
C SER A 28 7.89 -4.81 -9.92
N CYS A 29 8.60 -4.03 -9.08
CA CYS A 29 10.00 -3.68 -9.33
C CYS A 29 10.91 -4.92 -9.32
N LEU A 30 10.80 -5.77 -8.30
CA LEU A 30 11.61 -6.97 -8.16
C LEU A 30 11.33 -7.99 -9.28
N GLY A 31 10.05 -8.19 -9.61
CA GLY A 31 9.67 -9.11 -10.69
C GLY A 31 10.18 -8.66 -12.05
N LEU A 32 10.05 -7.37 -12.36
CA LEU A 32 10.56 -6.83 -13.62
C LEU A 32 12.09 -6.86 -13.69
N ASP A 33 12.79 -6.57 -12.60
CA ASP A 33 14.26 -6.65 -12.54
C ASP A 33 14.74 -8.08 -12.85
N GLN A 34 14.16 -9.07 -12.23
CA GLN A 34 14.52 -10.47 -12.48
C GLN A 34 14.24 -10.88 -13.92
N TRP A 35 13.06 -10.53 -14.44
CA TRP A 35 12.72 -10.83 -15.81
C TRP A 35 13.70 -10.20 -16.81
N LEU A 36 14.07 -8.92 -16.62
CA LEU A 36 15.03 -8.23 -17.50
C LEU A 36 16.40 -8.91 -17.50
N GLN A 37 16.87 -9.37 -16.33
CA GLN A 37 18.13 -10.11 -16.26
C GLN A 37 18.08 -11.45 -16.99
N GLU A 38 16.97 -12.15 -16.90
CA GLU A 38 16.73 -13.39 -17.64
C GLU A 38 16.72 -13.17 -19.15
N GLN A 39 16.36 -11.95 -19.60
CA GLN A 39 16.51 -11.53 -21.00
C GLN A 39 17.93 -11.05 -21.34
N GLY A 40 18.91 -11.24 -20.47
CA GLY A 40 20.30 -10.82 -20.67
C GLY A 40 20.52 -9.31 -20.59
N LYS A 41 19.61 -8.56 -19.94
CA LYS A 41 19.71 -7.12 -19.76
C LYS A 41 20.37 -6.75 -18.43
N GLN A 42 20.97 -5.56 -18.40
CA GLN A 42 21.46 -4.96 -17.17
C GLN A 42 20.32 -4.15 -16.55
N SER A 43 19.92 -4.49 -15.35
CA SER A 43 18.88 -3.78 -14.62
C SER A 43 19.31 -3.43 -13.20
N ALA A 44 18.76 -2.35 -12.65
CA ALA A 44 18.95 -1.93 -11.27
C ALA A 44 17.67 -1.28 -10.75
N ILE A 45 17.34 -1.58 -9.50
CA ILE A 45 16.19 -1.00 -8.81
C ILE A 45 16.69 0.13 -7.92
N ILE A 46 16.07 1.30 -8.04
CA ILE A 46 16.33 2.47 -7.21
C ILE A 46 15.02 2.87 -6.52
N LEU A 47 14.95 2.72 -5.23
CA LEU A 47 13.83 3.18 -4.41
C LEU A 47 14.31 4.27 -3.46
N SER A 48 13.48 5.30 -3.27
CA SER A 48 13.79 6.41 -2.36
C SER A 48 13.80 5.97 -0.90
N GLU A 49 12.98 4.99 -0.57
CA GLU A 49 12.86 4.39 0.75
C GLU A 49 12.79 2.87 0.61
N LEU A 50 13.39 2.16 1.56
CA LEU A 50 13.16 0.72 1.67
C LEU A 50 11.90 0.47 2.50
N PRO A 51 11.10 -0.54 2.15
CA PRO A 51 9.95 -0.89 2.95
C PRO A 51 10.38 -1.23 4.38
N GLN A 52 9.65 -0.73 5.37
CA GLN A 52 9.96 -0.90 6.79
C GLN A 52 9.82 -2.35 7.27
N ARG A 53 9.24 -3.23 6.46
CA ARG A 53 9.04 -4.65 6.76
C ARG A 53 9.97 -5.51 5.91
N GLU A 54 10.48 -6.57 6.51
CA GLU A 54 11.18 -7.62 5.78
C GLU A 54 10.16 -8.45 4.98
N PHE A 55 10.30 -8.43 3.68
CA PHE A 55 9.55 -9.28 2.77
C PHE A 55 10.50 -10.35 2.23
N PRO A 56 10.23 -11.65 2.35
CA PRO A 56 11.07 -12.71 1.79
C PRO A 56 10.84 -12.83 0.27
N LEU A 57 11.07 -11.73 -0.45
CA LEU A 57 11.00 -11.70 -1.91
C LEU A 57 12.39 -11.88 -2.50
N PRO A 58 12.52 -12.63 -3.60
CA PRO A 58 13.78 -12.74 -4.31
C PRO A 58 14.28 -11.38 -4.82
N GLY A 59 15.56 -11.08 -4.62
CA GLY A 59 16.20 -9.89 -5.19
C GLY A 59 16.12 -8.62 -4.35
N LEU A 60 15.65 -8.66 -3.11
CA LEU A 60 15.64 -7.50 -2.21
C LEU A 60 17.03 -6.87 -2.01
N ASP A 61 18.06 -7.70 -1.98
CA ASP A 61 19.47 -7.30 -1.86
C ASP A 61 19.99 -6.52 -3.09
N ARG A 62 19.22 -6.48 -4.16
CA ARG A 62 19.55 -5.79 -5.41
C ARG A 62 19.02 -4.35 -5.48
N ILE A 63 18.26 -3.92 -4.50
CA ILE A 63 17.79 -2.54 -4.42
C ILE A 63 18.96 -1.66 -4.01
N LEU A 64 19.22 -0.63 -4.82
CA LEU A 64 20.31 0.31 -4.64
C LEU A 64 19.78 1.68 -4.19
N SER A 65 20.59 2.39 -3.43
CA SER A 65 20.29 3.78 -3.01
C SER A 65 20.67 4.82 -4.07
N LEU A 66 21.56 4.47 -5.00
CA LEU A 66 22.02 5.36 -6.06
C LEU A 66 22.08 4.63 -7.40
N PRO A 67 21.74 5.30 -8.52
CA PRO A 67 21.81 4.70 -9.83
C PRO A 67 23.26 4.35 -10.22
N PRO A 68 23.50 3.13 -10.74
CA PRO A 68 24.83 2.69 -11.15
C PRO A 68 25.27 3.33 -12.48
N TRP A 69 24.35 3.97 -13.20
CA TRP A 69 24.61 4.64 -14.48
C TRP A 69 24.02 6.04 -14.49
N ARG A 70 24.63 6.95 -15.24
CA ARG A 70 24.15 8.33 -15.39
C ARG A 70 23.46 8.60 -16.73
N ASN A 71 23.64 7.72 -17.71
CA ASN A 71 23.07 7.84 -19.05
C ASN A 71 22.95 6.48 -19.75
N ASN A 72 22.35 6.46 -20.95
CA ASN A 72 22.19 5.27 -21.79
C ASN A 72 21.38 4.14 -21.12
N PHE A 73 20.26 4.48 -20.47
CA PHE A 73 19.30 3.54 -19.93
C PHE A 73 17.87 3.99 -20.23
N ALA A 74 16.94 3.06 -20.26
CA ALA A 74 15.51 3.35 -20.15
C ALA A 74 15.08 3.25 -18.67
N LEU A 75 14.18 4.12 -18.26
CA LEU A 75 13.65 4.17 -16.91
C LEU A 75 12.24 3.58 -16.88
N PHE A 76 12.05 2.49 -16.15
CA PHE A 76 10.72 2.04 -15.76
C PHE A 76 10.28 2.73 -14.48
N VAL A 77 9.14 3.40 -14.52
CA VAL A 77 8.42 3.95 -13.39
C VAL A 77 7.17 3.10 -13.19
N LEU A 78 7.16 2.32 -12.13
CA LEU A 78 6.11 1.36 -11.83
C LEU A 78 5.25 1.87 -10.68
N ASP A 79 3.94 1.66 -10.78
CA ASP A 79 3.00 1.91 -9.69
C ASP A 79 3.07 3.36 -9.17
N SER A 80 3.20 4.31 -10.08
CA SER A 80 3.26 5.74 -9.74
C SER A 80 2.43 6.56 -10.72
N SER A 81 1.49 7.31 -10.19
CA SER A 81 0.56 8.15 -10.98
C SER A 81 1.15 9.49 -11.41
N GLU A 82 2.24 9.95 -10.76
CA GLU A 82 2.83 11.27 -10.96
C GLU A 82 4.36 11.20 -10.86
N PRO A 83 5.12 11.97 -11.67
CA PRO A 83 6.58 11.97 -11.63
C PRO A 83 7.14 12.50 -10.31
N GLU A 84 6.43 13.39 -9.62
CA GLU A 84 6.85 13.97 -8.34
C GLU A 84 6.92 12.92 -7.22
N ARG A 85 6.22 11.82 -7.38
CA ARG A 85 6.21 10.70 -6.41
C ARG A 85 7.42 9.75 -6.53
N ILE A 86 8.26 9.92 -7.54
CA ILE A 86 9.42 9.02 -7.77
C ILE A 86 10.54 9.25 -6.71
N GLY A 87 10.58 10.40 -6.06
CA GLY A 87 11.47 10.69 -4.92
C GLY A 87 12.93 10.98 -5.25
N ASN A 88 13.39 10.75 -6.46
CA ASN A 88 14.74 11.04 -6.96
C ASN A 88 14.63 11.67 -8.35
N ASP A 89 15.59 12.52 -8.72
CA ASP A 89 15.63 13.13 -10.07
C ASP A 89 16.07 12.12 -11.16
N LEU A 90 15.51 10.90 -11.11
CA LEU A 90 15.81 9.84 -12.08
C LEU A 90 15.19 10.13 -13.45
N ALA A 91 14.04 10.80 -13.46
CA ALA A 91 13.35 11.18 -14.69
C ALA A 91 14.21 12.11 -15.54
N GLY A 92 14.91 13.08 -14.95
CA GLY A 92 15.82 13.99 -15.63
C GLY A 92 17.11 13.33 -16.17
N MET A 93 17.44 12.12 -15.68
CA MET A 93 18.62 11.37 -16.10
C MET A 93 18.35 10.41 -17.27
N SER A 94 17.09 10.03 -17.50
CA SER A 94 16.72 9.04 -18.51
C SER A 94 16.46 9.68 -19.87
N SER A 95 16.84 8.97 -20.93
CA SER A 95 16.49 9.32 -22.32
C SER A 95 15.15 8.74 -22.78
N TYR A 96 14.55 7.86 -22.01
CA TYR A 96 13.28 7.20 -22.30
C TYR A 96 12.60 6.69 -21.04
N ILE A 97 11.41 7.17 -20.77
CA ILE A 97 10.62 6.82 -19.58
C ILE A 97 9.46 5.93 -19.99
N VAL A 98 9.32 4.80 -19.29
CA VAL A 98 8.20 3.86 -19.40
C VAL A 98 7.42 3.91 -18.10
N ASN A 99 6.17 4.38 -18.13
CA ASN A 99 5.29 4.35 -16.98
C ASN A 99 4.27 3.21 -17.10
N ILE A 100 4.26 2.31 -16.12
CA ILE A 100 3.28 1.22 -16.02
C ILE A 100 2.56 1.38 -14.68
N ASP A 101 1.24 1.55 -14.71
CA ASP A 101 0.47 1.93 -13.54
C ASP A 101 -0.99 1.48 -13.65
N HIS A 102 -1.65 1.30 -12.51
CA HIS A 102 -3.07 0.95 -12.44
C HIS A 102 -3.93 2.06 -11.78
N HIS A 103 -3.34 3.17 -11.36
CA HIS A 103 -4.07 4.24 -10.71
C HIS A 103 -4.93 5.03 -11.70
N PRO A 104 -6.24 5.25 -11.42
CA PRO A 104 -7.12 6.04 -12.29
C PRO A 104 -6.75 7.53 -12.35
N THR A 105 -5.94 8.00 -11.40
CA THR A 105 -5.46 9.39 -11.31
C THR A 105 -4.15 9.62 -12.03
N ASN A 106 -3.62 8.64 -12.76
CA ASN A 106 -2.35 8.76 -13.46
C ASN A 106 -2.38 9.93 -14.47
N CYS A 107 -1.37 10.81 -14.40
CA CYS A 107 -1.26 11.97 -15.27
C CYS A 107 -0.68 11.66 -16.66
N LEU A 108 -0.45 10.39 -16.98
CA LEU A 108 0.04 9.91 -18.28
C LEU A 108 1.41 10.50 -18.65
N PHE A 109 2.35 10.47 -17.74
CA PHE A 109 3.72 10.90 -17.98
C PHE A 109 4.59 9.77 -18.55
N GLY A 110 5.65 10.11 -19.24
CA GLY A 110 6.56 9.15 -19.85
C GLY A 110 6.39 9.04 -21.37
N ASP A 111 7.41 8.49 -22.02
CA ASP A 111 7.46 8.33 -23.48
C ASP A 111 6.63 7.13 -23.96
N TRP A 112 6.50 6.11 -23.13
CA TRP A 112 5.57 5.00 -23.29
C TRP A 112 4.82 4.75 -21.99
N GLN A 113 3.50 4.63 -22.11
CA GLN A 113 2.61 4.49 -20.96
C GLN A 113 1.74 3.25 -21.14
N VAL A 114 1.60 2.49 -20.07
CA VAL A 114 0.66 1.37 -19.96
C VAL A 114 -0.13 1.57 -18.67
N VAL A 115 -1.21 2.31 -18.77
CA VAL A 115 -2.07 2.62 -17.63
C VAL A 115 -3.39 1.88 -17.79
N ASP A 116 -3.73 1.04 -16.81
CA ASP A 116 -4.96 0.25 -16.80
C ASP A 116 -5.64 0.30 -15.44
N ALA A 117 -6.53 1.27 -15.27
CA ALA A 117 -7.31 1.45 -14.04
C ALA A 117 -8.29 0.30 -13.72
N GLY A 118 -8.48 -0.64 -14.65
CA GLY A 118 -9.26 -1.87 -14.42
C GLY A 118 -8.41 -3.04 -13.91
N ALA A 119 -7.08 -2.90 -13.88
CA ALA A 119 -6.19 -3.88 -13.26
C ALA A 119 -6.25 -3.76 -11.74
N SER A 120 -6.06 -4.87 -11.04
CA SER A 120 -6.00 -4.88 -9.59
C SER A 120 -4.70 -4.30 -9.04
N SER A 121 -3.64 -4.32 -9.86
CA SER A 121 -2.28 -3.96 -9.47
C SER A 121 -1.39 -3.77 -10.72
N THR A 122 -0.28 -3.08 -10.56
CA THR A 122 0.76 -2.96 -11.57
C THR A 122 1.41 -4.33 -11.88
N ALA A 123 1.54 -5.20 -10.88
CA ALA A 123 2.00 -6.58 -11.05
C ALA A 123 1.07 -7.41 -11.95
N GLU A 124 -0.25 -7.20 -11.91
CA GLU A 124 -1.20 -7.83 -12.84
C GLU A 124 -0.94 -7.40 -14.30
N ILE A 125 -0.70 -6.11 -14.51
CA ILE A 125 -0.39 -5.56 -15.84
C ILE A 125 0.91 -6.19 -16.37
N LEU A 126 1.98 -6.18 -15.58
CA LEU A 126 3.27 -6.76 -15.94
C LEU A 126 3.15 -8.27 -16.23
N THR A 127 2.44 -9.01 -15.38
CA THR A 127 2.17 -10.44 -15.62
C THR A 127 1.50 -10.66 -16.98
N THR A 128 0.46 -9.89 -17.27
CA THR A 128 -0.30 -10.00 -18.50
C THR A 128 0.55 -9.61 -19.73
N MET A 129 1.37 -8.58 -19.62
CA MET A 129 2.22 -8.11 -20.70
C MET A 129 3.32 -9.12 -21.03
N ILE A 130 4.04 -9.59 -20.01
CA ILE A 130 5.18 -10.50 -20.16
C ILE A 130 4.72 -11.87 -20.67
N SER A 131 3.67 -12.43 -20.09
CA SER A 131 3.20 -13.79 -20.42
C SER A 131 2.69 -13.96 -21.86
N ARG A 132 2.43 -12.88 -22.59
CA ARG A 132 2.01 -12.94 -24.01
C ARG A 132 3.10 -13.42 -24.96
N GLU A 133 4.35 -13.07 -24.67
CA GLU A 133 5.47 -13.31 -25.59
C GLU A 133 6.67 -13.97 -24.92
N PHE A 134 6.71 -14.00 -23.59
CA PHE A 134 7.85 -14.47 -22.81
C PHE A 134 7.43 -15.42 -21.71
N THR A 135 8.37 -16.23 -21.26
CA THR A 135 8.21 -17.06 -20.07
C THR A 135 8.45 -16.24 -18.80
N ILE A 136 7.76 -16.62 -17.73
CA ILE A 136 7.94 -16.05 -16.40
C ILE A 136 8.60 -17.13 -15.54
N SER A 137 9.77 -16.83 -14.98
CA SER A 137 10.45 -17.74 -14.07
C SER A 137 9.77 -17.81 -12.71
N ARG A 138 10.13 -18.80 -11.91
CA ARG A 138 9.61 -18.95 -10.54
C ARG A 138 9.89 -17.73 -9.67
N SER A 139 11.09 -17.15 -9.77
CA SER A 139 11.48 -15.98 -8.97
C SER A 139 10.66 -14.74 -9.34
N CYS A 140 10.54 -14.49 -10.64
CA CYS A 140 9.72 -13.42 -11.19
C CYS A 140 8.23 -13.61 -10.80
N ALA A 141 7.72 -14.84 -10.96
CA ALA A 141 6.35 -15.19 -10.60
C ALA A 141 6.06 -14.96 -9.10
N GLN A 142 7.00 -15.27 -8.22
CA GLN A 142 6.83 -15.04 -6.78
C GLN A 142 6.68 -13.54 -6.46
N CYS A 143 7.47 -12.68 -7.11
CA CYS A 143 7.39 -11.23 -6.90
C CYS A 143 6.07 -10.66 -7.41
N PHE A 144 5.66 -10.99 -8.64
CA PHE A 144 4.39 -10.50 -9.19
C PHE A 144 3.18 -11.04 -8.43
N TYR A 145 3.21 -12.31 -8.02
CA TYR A 145 2.15 -12.88 -7.20
C TYR A 145 1.99 -12.11 -5.88
N TYR A 146 3.10 -11.74 -5.26
CA TYR A 146 3.08 -10.94 -4.03
C TYR A 146 2.47 -9.55 -4.27
N GLY A 147 2.80 -8.87 -5.38
CA GLY A 147 2.20 -7.58 -5.73
C GLY A 147 0.68 -7.68 -5.89
N ILE A 148 0.19 -8.66 -6.66
CA ILE A 148 -1.26 -8.90 -6.81
C ILE A 148 -1.91 -9.21 -5.46
N LEU A 149 -1.28 -10.06 -4.64
CA LEU A 149 -1.80 -10.43 -3.32
C LEU A 149 -1.93 -9.21 -2.41
N ALA A 150 -0.91 -8.35 -2.40
CA ALA A 150 -0.86 -7.17 -1.55
C ALA A 150 -1.99 -6.18 -1.90
N ASP A 151 -2.12 -5.84 -3.17
CA ASP A 151 -3.06 -4.81 -3.62
C ASP A 151 -4.52 -5.28 -3.64
N THR A 152 -4.74 -6.58 -3.75
CA THR A 152 -6.07 -7.20 -3.58
C THR A 152 -6.42 -7.48 -2.10
N GLY A 153 -5.54 -7.13 -1.16
CA GLY A 153 -5.73 -7.45 0.26
C GLY A 153 -5.86 -8.96 0.52
N GLY A 154 -5.10 -9.78 -0.20
CA GLY A 154 -5.23 -11.22 -0.17
C GLY A 154 -6.48 -11.72 -0.87
N PHE A 155 -6.83 -11.14 -1.98
CA PHE A 155 -8.02 -11.44 -2.79
C PHE A 155 -9.36 -11.15 -2.09
N ARG A 156 -9.39 -10.18 -1.17
CA ARG A 156 -10.59 -9.81 -0.40
C ARG A 156 -11.18 -8.46 -0.78
N PHE A 157 -10.42 -7.61 -1.49
CA PHE A 157 -10.88 -6.28 -1.87
C PHE A 157 -11.70 -6.29 -3.16
N GLY A 158 -12.47 -5.22 -3.39
CA GLY A 158 -13.36 -5.09 -4.53
C GLY A 158 -12.66 -5.01 -5.91
N ASN A 159 -11.35 -4.75 -5.94
CA ASN A 159 -10.51 -4.79 -7.14
C ASN A 159 -10.11 -6.24 -7.52
N THR A 160 -10.46 -7.26 -6.73
CA THR A 160 -10.22 -8.68 -7.05
C THR A 160 -11.11 -9.12 -8.21
N SER A 161 -10.65 -8.92 -9.42
CA SER A 161 -11.35 -9.27 -10.65
C SER A 161 -11.05 -10.71 -11.11
N ALA A 162 -11.86 -11.24 -12.04
CA ALA A 162 -11.55 -12.51 -12.70
C ALA A 162 -10.19 -12.47 -13.43
N ARG A 163 -9.77 -11.29 -13.90
CA ARG A 163 -8.47 -11.06 -14.54
C ARG A 163 -7.33 -11.18 -13.54
N ALA A 164 -7.48 -10.56 -12.36
CA ALA A 164 -6.51 -10.68 -11.27
C ALA A 164 -6.30 -12.14 -10.84
N LEU A 165 -7.41 -12.89 -10.67
CA LEU A 165 -7.36 -14.32 -10.31
C LEU A 165 -6.71 -15.18 -11.40
N LYS A 166 -6.95 -14.88 -12.68
CA LYS A 166 -6.28 -15.57 -13.80
C LYS A 166 -4.76 -15.28 -13.81
N ALA A 167 -4.36 -14.03 -13.60
CA ALA A 167 -2.96 -13.67 -13.50
C ALA A 167 -2.29 -14.38 -12.31
N ALA A 168 -2.93 -14.40 -11.15
CA ALA A 168 -2.45 -15.13 -9.98
C ALA A 168 -2.33 -16.64 -10.25
N SER A 169 -3.32 -17.26 -10.90
CA SER A 169 -3.28 -18.68 -11.30
C SER A 169 -2.09 -18.97 -12.22
N LEU A 170 -1.89 -18.15 -13.25
CA LEU A 170 -0.73 -18.27 -14.15
C LEU A 170 0.59 -18.22 -13.38
N LEU A 171 0.72 -17.30 -12.44
CA LEU A 171 1.94 -17.17 -11.64
C LEU A 171 2.18 -18.39 -10.73
N VAL A 172 1.13 -19.01 -10.22
CA VAL A 172 1.22 -20.27 -9.49
C VAL A 172 1.68 -21.40 -10.41
N ASP A 173 1.16 -21.49 -11.62
CA ASP A 173 1.61 -22.45 -12.65
C ASP A 173 3.10 -22.21 -13.01
N CYS A 174 3.58 -20.96 -12.97
CA CYS A 174 5.00 -20.60 -13.12
C CYS A 174 5.84 -20.88 -11.85
N GLY A 175 5.25 -21.38 -10.77
CA GLY A 175 5.94 -21.82 -9.55
C GLY A 175 5.94 -20.82 -8.40
N ALA A 176 5.14 -19.75 -8.45
CA ALA A 176 4.90 -18.91 -7.28
C ALA A 176 4.29 -19.75 -6.13
N GLN A 177 4.68 -19.42 -4.92
CA GLN A 177 4.24 -20.13 -3.71
C GLN A 177 3.26 -19.26 -2.91
N PRO A 178 1.93 -19.49 -3.03
CA PRO A 178 0.91 -18.70 -2.33
C PRO A 178 1.08 -18.68 -0.81
N GLU A 179 1.44 -19.80 -0.22
CA GLU A 179 1.67 -19.89 1.24
C GLU A 179 2.80 -18.96 1.70
N MET A 180 3.90 -18.91 0.94
CA MET A 180 5.03 -18.04 1.27
C MET A 180 4.64 -16.57 1.18
N ALA A 181 3.92 -16.17 0.13
CA ALA A 181 3.42 -14.82 -0.04
C ALA A 181 2.40 -14.45 1.05
N ALA A 182 1.45 -15.35 1.34
CA ALA A 182 0.46 -15.14 2.38
C ALA A 182 1.08 -15.02 3.78
N LYS A 183 2.08 -15.84 4.10
CA LYS A 183 2.80 -15.77 5.36
C LYS A 183 3.49 -14.43 5.55
N SER A 184 4.13 -13.91 4.51
CA SER A 184 4.78 -12.58 4.54
C SER A 184 3.77 -11.45 4.70
N PHE A 185 2.60 -11.60 4.10
CA PHE A 185 1.55 -10.57 4.12
C PHE A 185 0.71 -10.60 5.40
N PHE A 186 0.35 -11.78 5.90
CA PHE A 186 -0.59 -11.93 7.01
C PHE A 186 0.07 -12.25 8.35
N SER A 187 1.22 -12.96 8.37
CA SER A 187 1.86 -13.42 9.60
C SER A 187 2.94 -12.44 10.07
N THR A 188 2.57 -11.17 10.26
CA THR A 188 3.50 -10.07 10.55
C THR A 188 3.47 -9.63 12.01
N LEU A 189 2.57 -10.18 12.83
CA LEU A 189 2.38 -9.74 14.21
C LEU A 189 3.40 -10.38 15.15
N SER A 190 4.11 -9.55 15.91
CA SER A 190 4.94 -9.98 17.01
C SER A 190 4.08 -10.35 18.24
N SER A 191 4.70 -10.99 19.24
CA SER A 191 4.01 -11.23 20.53
C SER A 191 3.63 -9.93 21.24
N PHE A 192 4.33 -8.84 20.97
CA PHE A 192 4.01 -7.51 21.47
C PHE A 192 2.77 -6.95 20.76
N ASP A 193 2.67 -7.06 19.43
CA ASP A 193 1.49 -6.63 18.67
C ASP A 193 0.23 -7.38 19.11
N LEU A 194 0.36 -8.68 19.38
CA LEU A 194 -0.76 -9.48 19.91
C LEU A 194 -1.22 -9.02 21.29
N LYS A 195 -0.29 -8.62 22.17
CA LYS A 195 -0.64 -8.05 23.48
C LYS A 195 -1.33 -6.70 23.33
N LEU A 196 -0.85 -5.84 22.44
CA LEU A 196 -1.48 -4.57 22.13
C LEU A 196 -2.89 -4.74 21.58
N LEU A 197 -3.06 -5.65 20.62
CA LEU A 197 -4.37 -5.99 20.08
C LEU A 197 -5.31 -6.46 21.20
N GLY A 198 -4.83 -7.39 22.04
CA GLY A 198 -5.61 -7.89 23.18
C GLY A 198 -6.05 -6.76 24.12
N GLN A 199 -5.16 -5.82 24.45
CA GLN A 199 -5.49 -4.67 25.29
C GLN A 199 -6.49 -3.73 24.61
N ALA A 200 -6.30 -3.41 23.33
CA ALA A 200 -7.24 -2.57 22.60
C ALA A 200 -8.65 -3.19 22.58
N LEU A 201 -8.74 -4.50 22.35
CA LEU A 201 -10.02 -5.20 22.30
C LEU A 201 -10.69 -5.31 23.68
N LEU A 202 -9.92 -5.49 24.74
CA LEU A 202 -10.46 -5.54 26.12
C LEU A 202 -10.99 -4.19 26.60
N GLN A 203 -10.44 -3.09 26.11
CA GLN A 203 -10.83 -1.72 26.47
C GLN A 203 -11.85 -1.11 25.51
N GLN A 204 -12.30 -1.86 24.52
CA GLN A 204 -13.27 -1.35 23.55
C GLN A 204 -14.61 -1.02 24.22
N VAL A 205 -15.20 0.07 23.79
CA VAL A 205 -16.56 0.48 24.15
C VAL A 205 -17.38 0.59 22.89
N TYR A 206 -18.61 0.08 22.92
CA TYR A 206 -19.56 0.20 21.83
C TYR A 206 -20.78 0.98 22.29
N GLU A 207 -21.08 2.06 21.60
CA GLU A 207 -22.31 2.83 21.72
C GLU A 207 -22.83 3.08 20.30
N GLU A 208 -23.86 2.34 19.91
CA GLU A 208 -24.39 2.31 18.55
C GLU A 208 -24.47 3.71 17.92
N PRO A 209 -23.92 3.92 16.69
CA PRO A 209 -23.22 2.96 15.84
C PRO A 209 -21.69 3.05 15.96
N ILE A 210 -21.14 3.61 17.02
CA ILE A 210 -19.73 3.95 17.20
C ILE A 210 -19.06 2.96 18.14
N ALA A 211 -17.92 2.42 17.76
CA ALA A 211 -17.01 1.72 18.65
C ALA A 211 -15.70 2.52 18.81
N TRP A 212 -15.18 2.59 20.04
CA TRP A 212 -13.86 3.17 20.27
C TRP A 212 -13.04 2.35 21.25
N THR A 213 -11.73 2.50 21.15
CA THR A 213 -10.77 1.95 22.08
C THR A 213 -9.60 2.88 22.28
N ILE A 214 -8.79 2.65 23.32
CA ILE A 214 -7.59 3.41 23.63
C ILE A 214 -6.39 2.49 23.75
N LEU A 215 -5.26 2.94 23.22
CA LEU A 215 -3.93 2.46 23.56
C LEU A 215 -3.27 3.52 24.44
N PRO A 216 -3.08 3.23 25.74
CA PRO A 216 -2.46 4.19 26.65
C PRO A 216 -0.98 4.40 26.31
N PHE A 217 -0.44 5.50 26.77
CA PHE A 217 0.97 5.82 26.61
C PHE A 217 1.87 4.80 27.31
N TRP A 218 2.87 4.31 26.58
CA TRP A 218 3.98 3.53 27.10
C TRP A 218 5.29 4.16 26.70
N SER A 219 6.06 4.62 27.68
CA SER A 219 7.33 5.32 27.44
C SER A 219 8.27 4.48 26.53
N GLY A 220 8.73 5.11 25.46
CA GLY A 220 9.69 4.54 24.51
C GLY A 220 9.10 3.70 23.39
N ILE A 221 7.80 3.43 23.36
CA ILE A 221 7.18 2.52 22.39
C ILE A 221 6.02 3.18 21.62
N SER A 222 5.26 4.06 22.27
CA SER A 222 3.99 4.56 21.74
C SER A 222 4.07 5.28 20.39
N ALA A 223 5.15 5.99 20.08
CA ALA A 223 5.27 6.76 18.83
C ALA A 223 5.46 5.87 17.60
N SER A 224 6.20 4.77 17.74
CA SER A 224 6.59 3.88 16.62
C SER A 224 5.58 2.79 16.27
N ILE A 225 4.52 2.60 17.09
CA ILE A 225 3.56 1.52 16.87
C ILE A 225 2.68 1.83 15.67
N ASP A 226 2.75 1.00 14.64
CA ASP A 226 1.73 0.95 13.59
C ASP A 226 0.43 0.35 14.18
N THR A 227 -0.66 1.07 14.05
CA THR A 227 -1.96 0.66 14.56
C THR A 227 -2.93 0.18 13.48
N ASP A 228 -2.52 0.17 12.23
CA ASP A 228 -3.39 -0.23 11.13
C ASP A 228 -3.77 -1.70 11.22
N PHE A 229 -2.87 -2.57 11.72
CA PHE A 229 -3.20 -3.98 11.94
C PHE A 229 -4.34 -4.16 12.97
N ILE A 230 -4.37 -3.34 14.05
CA ILE A 230 -5.43 -3.38 15.04
C ILE A 230 -6.76 -2.99 14.39
N MET A 231 -6.77 -1.89 13.64
CA MET A 231 -7.97 -1.44 12.94
C MET A 231 -8.46 -2.46 11.93
N ASN A 232 -7.55 -3.11 11.20
CA ASN A 232 -7.90 -4.13 10.20
C ASN A 232 -8.51 -5.38 10.83
N ILE A 233 -8.02 -5.82 11.99
CA ILE A 233 -8.59 -6.96 12.71
C ILE A 233 -9.91 -6.55 13.37
N TRP A 234 -9.96 -5.39 14.03
CA TRP A 234 -11.14 -4.94 14.74
C TRP A 234 -12.34 -4.69 13.83
N ARG A 235 -12.12 -4.20 12.61
CA ARG A 235 -13.17 -4.04 11.57
C ARG A 235 -13.76 -5.35 11.05
N GLN A 236 -13.24 -6.52 11.45
CA GLN A 236 -13.91 -7.80 11.17
C GLN A 236 -15.15 -7.99 12.04
N TRP A 237 -15.29 -7.23 13.12
CA TRP A 237 -16.54 -7.11 13.85
C TRP A 237 -17.50 -6.21 13.07
N SER A 238 -18.53 -6.78 12.44
CA SER A 238 -19.38 -6.11 11.44
C SER A 238 -20.50 -5.23 12.04
N VAL A 239 -20.63 -5.15 13.37
CA VAL A 239 -21.74 -4.43 14.01
C VAL A 239 -21.53 -2.91 14.02
N PRO A 240 -20.39 -2.34 14.42
CA PRO A 240 -20.18 -0.90 14.34
C PRO A 240 -20.04 -0.39 12.92
N SER A 241 -20.66 0.74 12.61
CA SER A 241 -20.41 1.45 11.35
C SER A 241 -19.20 2.38 11.42
N ILE A 242 -18.77 2.76 12.64
CA ILE A 242 -17.67 3.68 12.88
C ILE A 242 -16.75 3.12 13.96
N TYR A 243 -15.45 3.11 13.67
CA TYR A 243 -14.39 2.65 14.59
C TYR A 243 -13.41 3.79 14.87
N ILE A 244 -13.06 3.99 16.13
CA ILE A 244 -12.14 5.03 16.58
C ILE A 244 -11.06 4.39 17.47
N LEU A 245 -9.80 4.49 17.04
CA LEU A 245 -8.66 4.11 17.86
C LEU A 245 -7.93 5.37 18.31
N PHE A 246 -7.89 5.57 19.63
CA PHE A 246 -7.08 6.59 20.26
C PHE A 246 -5.75 5.99 20.70
N LYS A 247 -4.64 6.48 20.15
CA LYS A 247 -3.29 6.10 20.57
C LYS A 247 -2.65 7.29 21.29
N GLU A 248 -2.40 7.14 22.58
CA GLU A 248 -1.68 8.15 23.33
C GLU A 248 -0.18 8.06 23.00
N ILE A 249 0.34 9.05 22.28
CA ILE A 249 1.73 9.09 21.81
C ILE A 249 2.66 9.81 22.79
N GLU A 250 2.12 10.74 23.58
CA GLU A 250 2.72 11.40 24.72
C GLU A 250 1.63 11.62 25.76
N PRO A 251 1.95 11.84 27.05
CA PRO A 251 0.95 12.11 28.07
C PRO A 251 0.01 13.25 27.67
N GLY A 252 -1.27 12.91 27.46
CA GLY A 252 -2.30 13.86 27.03
C GLY A 252 -2.27 14.24 25.56
N LEU A 253 -1.45 13.58 24.70
CA LEU A 253 -1.42 13.78 23.26
C LEU A 253 -1.82 12.49 22.55
N TYR A 254 -2.91 12.54 21.80
CA TYR A 254 -3.53 11.38 21.15
C TYR A 254 -3.48 11.47 19.63
N LYS A 255 -2.87 10.48 18.97
CA LYS A 255 -3.09 10.21 17.55
C LYS A 255 -4.38 9.41 17.44
N VAL A 256 -5.33 9.92 16.67
CA VAL A 256 -6.64 9.30 16.47
C VAL A 256 -6.73 8.75 15.06
N SER A 257 -7.11 7.49 14.95
CA SER A 257 -7.41 6.83 13.68
C SER A 257 -8.90 6.49 13.65
N MET A 258 -9.56 6.84 12.55
CA MET A 258 -10.99 6.60 12.33
C MET A 258 -11.24 5.80 11.08
N ARG A 259 -12.18 4.87 11.12
CA ARG A 259 -12.65 4.09 9.97
C ARG A 259 -14.17 4.02 9.99
N SER A 260 -14.80 4.01 8.80
CA SER A 260 -16.25 3.81 8.66
C SER A 260 -16.59 2.95 7.44
N ASP A 261 -17.86 2.59 7.33
CA ASP A 261 -18.45 1.96 6.15
C ASP A 261 -18.75 2.96 5.00
N GLY A 262 -18.40 4.23 5.18
CA GLY A 262 -18.64 5.29 4.21
C GLY A 262 -19.99 6.01 4.40
N SER A 263 -20.81 5.63 5.38
CA SER A 263 -22.08 6.28 5.70
C SER A 263 -21.91 7.72 6.19
N ILE A 264 -20.73 8.05 6.70
CA ILE A 264 -20.37 9.38 7.20
C ILE A 264 -19.03 9.83 6.59
N ASP A 265 -18.86 11.14 6.41
CA ASP A 265 -17.60 11.73 5.96
C ASP A 265 -16.66 11.98 7.16
N LEU A 266 -15.76 11.03 7.41
CA LEU A 266 -14.75 11.15 8.47
C LEU A 266 -13.69 12.22 8.15
N SER A 267 -13.45 12.56 6.88
CA SER A 267 -12.47 13.58 6.52
C SER A 267 -12.90 14.97 6.99
N ALA A 268 -14.17 15.31 6.83
CA ALA A 268 -14.76 16.56 7.32
C ALA A 268 -14.71 16.65 8.86
N ILE A 269 -14.82 15.52 9.56
CA ILE A 269 -14.68 15.48 11.02
C ILE A 269 -13.22 15.67 11.42
N ALA A 270 -12.29 14.95 10.78
CA ALA A 270 -10.87 15.07 11.08
C ALA A 270 -10.33 16.50 10.87
N GLN A 271 -10.80 17.20 9.83
CA GLN A 271 -10.43 18.59 9.55
C GLN A 271 -10.80 19.55 10.68
N GLN A 272 -11.88 19.33 11.44
CA GLN A 272 -12.26 20.13 12.60
C GLN A 272 -11.21 20.08 13.71
N PHE A 273 -10.37 19.05 13.70
CA PHE A 273 -9.29 18.82 14.68
C PHE A 273 -7.88 18.94 14.04
N GLY A 274 -7.77 19.64 12.89
CA GLY A 274 -6.50 19.84 12.20
C GLY A 274 -5.92 18.58 11.54
N GLY A 275 -6.75 17.56 11.33
CA GLY A 275 -6.40 16.32 10.65
C GLY A 275 -6.93 16.27 9.22
N GLY A 276 -6.97 15.06 8.66
CA GLY A 276 -7.45 14.82 7.29
C GLY A 276 -7.54 13.33 6.95
N GLY A 277 -7.73 13.04 5.67
CA GLY A 277 -7.84 11.70 5.12
C GLY A 277 -8.97 11.57 4.10
N HIS A 278 -9.45 10.35 3.94
CA HIS A 278 -10.55 10.02 3.03
C HIS A 278 -11.89 9.90 3.77
N LYS A 279 -12.99 9.92 3.03
CA LYS A 279 -14.35 9.79 3.55
C LYS A 279 -14.51 8.64 4.56
N ALA A 280 -13.98 7.45 4.25
CA ALA A 280 -14.10 6.25 5.08
C ALA A 280 -12.89 5.98 6.00
N ALA A 281 -11.78 6.75 5.88
CA ALA A 281 -10.55 6.53 6.61
C ALA A 281 -9.81 7.84 6.86
N SER A 282 -9.82 8.33 8.08
CA SER A 282 -9.23 9.64 8.44
C SER A 282 -8.59 9.58 9.80
N GLY A 283 -7.77 10.58 10.09
CA GLY A 283 -7.12 10.72 11.39
C GLY A 283 -6.81 12.16 11.75
N CYS A 284 -6.55 12.38 13.04
CA CYS A 284 -6.14 13.67 13.58
C CYS A 284 -5.26 13.47 14.82
N THR A 285 -4.66 14.56 15.29
CA THR A 285 -3.95 14.58 16.57
C THR A 285 -4.68 15.53 17.52
N MET A 286 -4.96 15.07 18.73
CA MET A 286 -5.73 15.83 19.71
C MET A 286 -4.98 15.90 21.03
N GLN A 287 -5.02 17.06 21.70
CA GLN A 287 -4.42 17.30 22.99
C GLN A 287 -5.52 17.55 24.05
N GLY A 288 -5.31 17.02 25.24
CA GLY A 288 -6.21 17.15 26.39
C GLY A 288 -6.22 15.90 27.27
N SER A 289 -7.07 15.90 28.31
CA SER A 289 -7.32 14.70 29.07
C SER A 289 -8.07 13.65 28.23
N TRP A 290 -7.92 12.38 28.58
CA TRP A 290 -8.64 11.28 27.90
C TRP A 290 -10.15 11.54 27.78
N ILE A 291 -10.76 12.01 28.85
CA ILE A 291 -12.22 12.27 28.88
C ILE A 291 -12.59 13.36 27.89
N GLU A 292 -11.83 14.46 27.85
CA GLU A 292 -12.09 15.60 26.95
C GLU A 292 -11.89 15.21 25.49
N VAL A 293 -10.76 14.57 25.16
CA VAL A 293 -10.43 14.17 23.78
C VAL A 293 -11.49 13.21 23.24
N ARG A 294 -11.82 12.18 24.00
CA ARG A 294 -12.87 11.23 23.62
C ARG A 294 -14.22 11.93 23.42
N SER A 295 -14.68 12.73 24.40
CA SER A 295 -15.99 13.37 24.33
C SER A 295 -16.07 14.33 23.13
N ARG A 296 -15.07 15.18 22.92
CA ARG A 296 -15.06 16.12 21.79
C ARG A 296 -15.19 15.42 20.44
N LEU A 297 -14.47 14.31 20.23
CA LEU A 297 -14.52 13.58 18.97
C LEU A 297 -15.83 12.81 18.80
N VAL A 298 -16.25 12.05 19.81
CA VAL A 298 -17.49 11.26 19.76
C VAL A 298 -18.71 12.17 19.57
N ASP A 299 -18.75 13.32 20.24
CA ASP A 299 -19.84 14.30 20.06
C ASP A 299 -19.83 14.94 18.67
N ALA A 300 -18.66 15.18 18.07
CA ALA A 300 -18.57 15.66 16.69
C ALA A 300 -19.13 14.64 15.70
N ILE A 301 -18.80 13.35 15.89
CA ILE A 301 -19.31 12.26 15.07
C ILE A 301 -20.82 12.10 15.25
N ARG A 302 -21.33 12.17 16.48
CA ARG A 302 -22.78 12.09 16.76
C ARG A 302 -23.57 13.23 16.11
N ARG A 303 -23.05 14.45 16.14
CA ARG A 303 -23.64 15.59 15.43
C ARG A 303 -23.69 15.34 13.92
N ALA A 304 -22.59 14.90 13.33
CA ALA A 304 -22.55 14.61 11.90
C ALA A 304 -23.53 13.50 11.48
N ILE A 305 -23.73 12.46 12.31
CA ILE A 305 -24.75 11.42 12.07
C ILE A 305 -26.16 12.01 12.12
N GLN A 306 -26.45 12.91 13.08
CA GLN A 306 -27.77 13.55 13.20
C GLN A 306 -28.06 14.50 12.02
N ASP A 307 -27.07 15.25 11.58
CA ASP A 307 -27.18 16.18 10.45
C ASP A 307 -27.36 15.41 9.12
N GLY A 308 -26.65 14.31 8.93
CA GLY A 308 -26.81 13.42 7.76
C GLY A 308 -28.20 12.77 7.68
N LYS A 309 -28.81 12.42 8.82
CA LYS A 309 -30.20 11.89 8.87
C LYS A 309 -31.27 12.93 8.59
N ARG A 310 -30.96 14.23 8.63
CA ARG A 310 -31.90 15.32 8.34
C ARG A 310 -31.94 15.67 6.85
N ILE A 311 -30.98 15.18 6.04
CA ILE A 311 -30.83 15.49 4.63
C ILE A 311 -31.30 14.30 3.74
N SER A 312 -31.45 13.12 4.30
CA SER A 312 -31.97 11.91 3.65
C SER A 312 -33.46 11.72 3.93
#